data_7e4ae1cadeb6a60e308c0862c692831e
#
_entry.id   7e4ae1cadeb6a60e308c0862c692831e
#
_cell.length_a   1.000
_cell.length_b   1.000
_cell.length_c   1.000
_cell.angle_alpha   90.00
_cell.angle_beta   90.00
_cell.angle_gamma   90.00
#
_symmetry.space_group_name_H-M   'P 1'
#
loop_
_entity.id
_entity.type
_entity.pdbx_description
1 polymer ?
#
loop_
_entity_poly.entity_id
_entity_poly.type
_entity_poly.pdbx_seq_one_letter_code
_entity_poly.pdbx_strand_id
1 'polypeptide(L)'
;MDFAGAGNSVVVGVDGSPGSQRAVGWGAREASRMALPLILVHGFGIPDAFAGEAVPPGDWLSAHELHAERLLAGARRQAWRIDPDLPVTVEASLDGPIPLLVKKSDTARMLVLGSAGRSALRDLLIGSTALALAVHGHSPITVVRGGEPASDAPVVVGVDGYAPAEPWIGLAFEEAAARDVELVAVHVWNDFDLAEAFGFVRDPFGTAPREDAEREVLDRSLAPWRVKYPEVSVRAVAEREQPRTRLLDWSARAQLLVAGSRGRGGFRGMLLGSTAQALIHHSECPVLVARSPLD
;
A
#
# COMPACT_ATOMS: atom_id res chain seq x y z
N MET A 1 17.34 4.85 3.58
CA MET A 1 16.67 6.05 3.03
C MET A 1 15.43 6.28 3.85
N ASP A 2 15.31 7.45 4.46
CA ASP A 2 14.10 7.81 5.21
C ASP A 2 13.02 8.20 4.20
N PHE A 3 11.93 7.45 4.12
CA PHE A 3 10.74 7.86 3.35
C PHE A 3 10.07 9.10 3.97
N ALA A 4 10.43 9.46 5.21
CA ALA A 4 9.91 10.60 5.96
C ALA A 4 10.20 11.99 5.33
N GLY A 5 11.01 12.09 4.27
CA GLY A 5 11.41 13.37 3.70
C GLY A 5 10.93 13.66 2.27
N ALA A 6 10.30 12.71 1.58
CA ALA A 6 10.17 12.82 0.13
C ALA A 6 8.82 13.37 -0.37
N GLY A 7 7.74 13.38 0.40
CA GLY A 7 6.43 13.77 -0.11
C GLY A 7 5.65 14.67 0.85
N ASN A 8 4.90 15.61 0.29
CA ASN A 8 4.20 16.66 1.02
C ASN A 8 2.67 16.57 0.95
N SER A 9 2.10 15.46 0.47
CA SER A 9 0.65 15.31 0.32
C SER A 9 0.21 13.86 0.29
N VAL A 10 -1.00 13.59 0.73
CA VAL A 10 -1.71 12.34 0.46
C VAL A 10 -2.50 12.50 -0.83
N VAL A 11 -2.29 11.62 -1.81
CA VAL A 11 -2.98 11.68 -3.11
C VAL A 11 -3.98 10.53 -3.20
N VAL A 12 -5.23 10.82 -3.53
CA VAL A 12 -6.29 9.81 -3.69
C VAL A 12 -6.80 9.77 -5.11
N GLY A 13 -6.76 8.60 -5.73
CA GLY A 13 -7.40 8.35 -7.02
C GLY A 13 -8.92 8.18 -6.86
N VAL A 14 -9.69 8.99 -7.60
CA VAL A 14 -11.15 9.03 -7.50
C VAL A 14 -11.78 8.65 -8.84
N ASP A 15 -12.60 7.59 -8.87
CA ASP A 15 -13.32 7.14 -10.06
C ASP A 15 -14.83 7.05 -9.87
N GLY A 16 -15.32 7.40 -8.67
CA GLY A 16 -16.73 7.36 -8.31
C GLY A 16 -17.24 5.98 -7.87
N SER A 17 -16.41 4.95 -7.88
CA SER A 17 -16.76 3.63 -7.36
C SER A 17 -16.93 3.65 -5.85
N PRO A 18 -17.65 2.67 -5.25
CA PRO A 18 -17.69 2.51 -3.80
C PRO A 18 -16.29 2.32 -3.19
N GLY A 19 -15.37 1.66 -3.93
CA GLY A 19 -13.97 1.50 -3.53
C GLY A 19 -13.25 2.83 -3.40
N SER A 20 -13.38 3.71 -4.40
CA SER A 20 -12.75 5.04 -4.34
C SER A 20 -13.37 5.94 -3.28
N GLN A 21 -14.67 5.79 -2.98
CA GLN A 21 -15.29 6.52 -1.85
C GLN A 21 -14.69 6.09 -0.51
N ARG A 22 -14.46 4.77 -0.29
CA ARG A 22 -13.72 4.30 0.90
C ARG A 22 -12.30 4.84 0.94
N ALA A 23 -11.62 4.88 -0.22
CA ALA A 23 -10.27 5.45 -0.33
C ALA A 23 -10.23 6.93 0.02
N VAL A 24 -11.21 7.73 -0.41
CA VAL A 24 -11.34 9.15 -0.02
C VAL A 24 -11.50 9.28 1.48
N GLY A 25 -12.37 8.48 2.10
CA GLY A 25 -12.56 8.50 3.55
C GLY A 25 -11.29 8.12 4.33
N TRP A 26 -10.62 7.06 3.90
CA TRP A 26 -9.37 6.62 4.51
C TRP A 26 -8.25 7.65 4.31
N GLY A 27 -8.08 8.14 3.08
CA GLY A 27 -7.05 9.13 2.74
C GLY A 27 -7.23 10.47 3.46
N ALA A 28 -8.48 10.91 3.70
CA ALA A 28 -8.77 12.12 4.48
C ALA A 28 -8.35 11.96 5.94
N ARG A 29 -8.68 10.82 6.59
CA ARG A 29 -8.22 10.52 7.95
C ARG A 29 -6.70 10.48 8.03
N GLU A 30 -6.06 9.91 7.02
CA GLU A 30 -4.60 9.79 6.97
C GLU A 30 -3.91 11.14 6.78
N ALA A 31 -4.41 11.96 5.85
CA ALA A 31 -3.90 13.30 5.61
C ALA A 31 -4.03 14.19 6.86
N SER A 32 -5.20 14.12 7.54
CA SER A 32 -5.44 14.83 8.80
C SER A 32 -4.47 14.37 9.90
N ARG A 33 -4.28 13.05 10.08
CA ARG A 33 -3.36 12.47 11.08
C ARG A 33 -1.91 12.89 10.84
N MET A 34 -1.49 12.94 9.58
CA MET A 34 -0.14 13.35 9.19
C MET A 34 0.05 14.87 9.12
N ALA A 35 -1.01 15.67 9.32
CA ALA A 35 -1.03 17.12 9.08
C ALA A 35 -0.55 17.49 7.66
N LEU A 36 -0.94 16.69 6.65
CA LEU A 36 -0.60 16.88 5.24
C LEU A 36 -1.83 17.28 4.42
N PRO A 37 -1.66 18.04 3.32
CA PRO A 37 -2.75 18.30 2.39
C PRO A 37 -3.21 17.01 1.67
N LEU A 38 -4.50 16.98 1.34
CA LEU A 38 -5.12 15.94 0.55
C LEU A 38 -5.30 16.42 -0.90
N ILE A 39 -4.85 15.62 -1.86
CA ILE A 39 -5.06 15.86 -3.28
C ILE A 39 -5.96 14.75 -3.85
N LEU A 40 -7.14 15.13 -4.32
CA LEU A 40 -8.10 14.22 -4.96
C LEU A 40 -7.94 14.35 -6.47
N VAL A 41 -7.62 13.25 -7.15
CA VAL A 41 -7.34 13.27 -8.58
C VAL A 41 -8.28 12.35 -9.37
N HIS A 42 -8.73 12.81 -10.54
CA HIS A 42 -9.49 12.02 -11.49
C HIS A 42 -8.90 12.15 -12.88
N GLY A 43 -8.41 11.05 -13.43
CA GLY A 43 -7.96 10.95 -14.81
C GLY A 43 -9.00 10.19 -15.63
N PHE A 44 -9.48 10.79 -16.71
CA PHE A 44 -10.51 10.13 -17.54
C PHE A 44 -9.95 9.58 -18.86
N GLY A 45 -8.75 10.01 -19.27
CA GLY A 45 -8.09 9.53 -20.49
C GLY A 45 -8.81 9.94 -21.78
N ILE A 46 -8.10 10.00 -22.86
CA ILE A 46 -8.67 10.11 -24.19
C ILE A 46 -8.82 8.68 -24.74
N PRO A 47 -10.03 8.26 -25.19
CA PRO A 47 -10.18 6.93 -25.78
C PRO A 47 -9.26 6.70 -26.97
N ASP A 48 -8.75 5.47 -27.13
CA ASP A 48 -7.83 5.10 -28.21
C ASP A 48 -8.39 5.40 -29.61
N ALA A 49 -9.71 5.44 -29.76
CA ALA A 49 -10.36 5.84 -31.00
C ALA A 49 -10.03 7.27 -31.45
N PHE A 50 -9.57 8.12 -30.52
CA PHE A 50 -9.10 9.49 -30.77
C PHE A 50 -7.57 9.63 -30.61
N ALA A 51 -6.85 8.52 -30.39
CA ALA A 51 -5.40 8.53 -30.34
C ALA A 51 -4.85 8.75 -31.76
N GLY A 52 -4.20 9.86 -31.99
CA GLY A 52 -3.64 10.23 -33.29
C GLY A 52 -4.18 11.55 -33.81
N GLU A 53 -4.84 11.55 -34.96
CA GLU A 53 -5.28 12.77 -35.66
C GLU A 53 -6.71 13.24 -35.29
N ALA A 54 -7.50 12.40 -34.67
CA ALA A 54 -8.87 12.74 -34.32
C ALA A 54 -8.95 13.46 -32.98
N VAL A 55 -9.43 14.69 -32.98
CA VAL A 55 -9.75 15.43 -31.75
C VAL A 55 -11.12 14.95 -31.25
N PRO A 56 -11.25 14.61 -29.96
CA PRO A 56 -12.57 14.28 -29.40
C PRO A 56 -13.56 15.41 -29.67
N PRO A 57 -14.84 15.11 -29.99
CA PRO A 57 -15.86 16.12 -30.14
C PRO A 57 -15.93 17.03 -28.91
N GLY A 58 -16.17 18.33 -29.10
CA GLY A 58 -16.16 19.31 -28.00
C GLY A 58 -17.21 19.03 -26.94
N ASP A 59 -18.34 18.42 -27.30
CA ASP A 59 -19.36 17.95 -26.37
C ASP A 59 -18.91 16.74 -25.54
N TRP A 60 -18.07 15.85 -26.09
CA TRP A 60 -17.44 14.74 -25.35
C TRP A 60 -16.54 15.28 -24.23
N LEU A 61 -15.66 16.21 -24.56
CA LEU A 61 -14.73 16.80 -23.59
C LEU A 61 -15.48 17.51 -22.48
N SER A 62 -16.40 18.41 -22.82
CA SER A 62 -17.19 19.17 -21.86
C SER A 62 -18.02 18.27 -20.92
N ALA A 63 -18.56 17.16 -21.46
CA ALA A 63 -19.32 16.20 -20.65
C ALA A 63 -18.43 15.47 -19.64
N HIS A 64 -17.18 15.11 -20.02
CA HIS A 64 -16.25 14.45 -19.12
C HIS A 64 -15.67 15.40 -18.06
N GLU A 65 -15.36 16.64 -18.42
CA GLU A 65 -14.96 17.68 -17.49
C GLU A 65 -16.04 17.94 -16.44
N LEU A 66 -17.30 18.14 -16.85
CA LEU A 66 -18.42 18.34 -15.94
C LEU A 66 -18.66 17.12 -15.05
N HIS A 67 -18.47 15.91 -15.57
CA HIS A 67 -18.55 14.68 -14.77
C HIS A 67 -17.45 14.65 -13.71
N ALA A 68 -16.19 14.93 -14.09
CA ALA A 68 -15.04 14.98 -13.21
C ALA A 68 -15.22 16.02 -12.10
N GLU A 69 -15.69 17.21 -12.43
CA GLU A 69 -15.98 18.28 -11.46
C GLU A 69 -17.00 17.84 -10.41
N ARG A 70 -18.13 17.24 -10.82
CA ARG A 70 -19.17 16.76 -9.91
C ARG A 70 -18.64 15.65 -8.98
N LEU A 71 -17.88 14.73 -9.53
CA LEU A 71 -17.26 13.60 -8.82
C LEU A 71 -16.28 14.11 -7.76
N LEU A 72 -15.35 14.97 -8.17
CA LEU A 72 -14.33 15.54 -7.29
C LEU A 72 -14.95 16.47 -6.23
N ALA A 73 -15.98 17.25 -6.58
CA ALA A 73 -16.72 18.05 -5.61
C ALA A 73 -17.42 17.17 -4.55
N GLY A 74 -17.94 16.02 -4.95
CA GLY A 74 -18.50 15.03 -4.03
C GLY A 74 -17.44 14.46 -3.08
N ALA A 75 -16.30 14.05 -3.61
CA ALA A 75 -15.17 13.53 -2.85
C ALA A 75 -14.61 14.58 -1.86
N ARG A 76 -14.46 15.83 -2.27
CA ARG A 76 -14.02 16.92 -1.42
C ARG A 76 -14.98 17.16 -0.25
N ARG A 77 -16.29 17.17 -0.51
CA ARG A 77 -17.28 17.26 0.58
C ARG A 77 -17.20 16.09 1.55
N GLN A 78 -16.89 14.91 1.07
CA GLN A 78 -16.68 13.74 1.92
C GLN A 78 -15.45 13.91 2.82
N ALA A 79 -14.33 14.41 2.29
CA ALA A 79 -13.14 14.67 3.05
C ALA A 79 -13.39 15.74 4.16
N TRP A 80 -14.08 16.83 3.85
CA TRP A 80 -14.42 17.87 4.81
C TRP A 80 -15.45 17.47 5.88
N ARG A 81 -16.19 16.37 5.68
CA ARG A 81 -17.00 15.81 6.77
C ARG A 81 -16.16 15.06 7.81
N ILE A 82 -14.97 14.63 7.44
CA ILE A 82 -14.02 13.96 8.34
C ILE A 82 -13.20 15.00 9.08
N ASP A 83 -12.67 15.98 8.36
CA ASP A 83 -11.89 17.08 8.90
C ASP A 83 -12.23 18.36 8.09
N PRO A 84 -13.03 19.29 8.68
CA PRO A 84 -13.42 20.53 7.99
C PRO A 84 -12.24 21.47 7.67
N ASP A 85 -11.15 21.37 8.42
CA ASP A 85 -9.97 22.24 8.27
C ASP A 85 -8.90 21.62 7.35
N LEU A 86 -9.11 20.37 6.87
CA LEU A 86 -8.17 19.69 6.00
C LEU A 86 -7.98 20.46 4.69
N PRO A 87 -6.73 20.82 4.32
CA PRO A 87 -6.43 21.41 3.01
C PRO A 87 -6.69 20.37 1.91
N VAL A 88 -7.74 20.56 1.11
CA VAL A 88 -8.13 19.65 0.03
C VAL A 88 -8.05 20.35 -1.31
N THR A 89 -7.20 19.82 -2.20
CA THR A 89 -7.11 20.20 -3.61
C THR A 89 -7.75 19.12 -4.48
N VAL A 90 -8.39 19.54 -5.58
CA VAL A 90 -8.98 18.64 -6.57
C VAL A 90 -8.34 18.87 -7.93
N GLU A 91 -8.11 17.78 -8.69
CA GLU A 91 -7.51 17.85 -10.03
C GLU A 91 -8.17 16.84 -10.96
N ALA A 92 -8.71 17.36 -12.06
CA ALA A 92 -9.16 16.54 -13.21
C ALA A 92 -8.09 16.59 -14.30
N SER A 93 -7.83 15.47 -14.97
CA SER A 93 -6.84 15.40 -16.06
C SER A 93 -7.36 14.60 -17.25
N LEU A 94 -6.95 15.05 -18.44
CA LEU A 94 -7.09 14.30 -19.69
C LEU A 94 -6.14 13.08 -19.75
N ASP A 95 -5.13 13.04 -18.90
CA ASP A 95 -4.32 11.85 -18.76
C ASP A 95 -5.17 10.68 -18.25
N GLY A 96 -4.85 9.47 -18.69
CA GLY A 96 -5.43 8.28 -18.07
C GLY A 96 -5.03 8.16 -16.60
N PRO A 97 -5.80 7.38 -15.80
CA PRO A 97 -5.56 7.31 -14.36
C PRO A 97 -4.17 6.81 -13.99
N ILE A 98 -3.59 5.88 -14.75
CA ILE A 98 -2.25 5.33 -14.46
C ILE A 98 -1.15 6.38 -14.67
N PRO A 99 -0.97 7.01 -15.85
CA PRO A 99 0.07 8.01 -16.05
C PRO A 99 -0.09 9.22 -15.11
N LEU A 100 -1.31 9.67 -14.86
CA LEU A 100 -1.56 10.75 -13.89
C LEU A 100 -1.04 10.39 -12.49
N LEU A 101 -1.42 9.22 -11.97
CA LEU A 101 -1.05 8.81 -10.62
C LEU A 101 0.44 8.44 -10.49
N VAL A 102 1.06 7.87 -11.54
CA VAL A 102 2.52 7.67 -11.57
C VAL A 102 3.23 9.02 -11.44
N LYS A 103 2.83 10.03 -12.21
CA LYS A 103 3.39 11.39 -12.11
C LYS A 103 3.17 12.00 -10.70
N LYS A 104 2.01 11.79 -10.10
CA LYS A 104 1.73 12.27 -8.72
C LYS A 104 2.58 11.56 -7.68
N SER A 105 2.96 10.31 -7.92
CA SER A 105 3.80 9.55 -6.98
C SER A 105 5.21 10.12 -6.81
N ASP A 106 5.69 10.98 -7.70
CA ASP A 106 7.00 11.62 -7.58
C ASP A 106 7.10 12.56 -6.35
N THR A 107 5.99 13.16 -5.96
CA THR A 107 5.93 14.16 -4.88
C THR A 107 4.95 13.82 -3.76
N ALA A 108 4.19 12.75 -3.90
CA ALA A 108 3.27 12.31 -2.87
C ALA A 108 4.00 11.63 -1.70
N ARG A 109 3.50 11.84 -0.48
CA ARG A 109 3.87 11.04 0.69
C ARG A 109 3.37 9.59 0.53
N MET A 110 2.15 9.45 0.01
CA MET A 110 1.57 8.18 -0.38
C MET A 110 0.46 8.37 -1.41
N LEU A 111 0.20 7.34 -2.19
CA LEU A 111 -0.99 7.22 -3.03
C LEU A 111 -2.03 6.34 -2.34
N VAL A 112 -3.30 6.70 -2.44
CA VAL A 112 -4.41 5.93 -1.86
C VAL A 112 -5.42 5.59 -2.94
N LEU A 113 -5.77 4.32 -3.05
CA LEU A 113 -6.69 3.80 -4.05
C LEU A 113 -7.72 2.87 -3.42
N GLY A 114 -8.88 2.77 -4.03
CA GLY A 114 -9.83 1.72 -3.74
C GLY A 114 -9.41 0.37 -4.34
N SER A 115 -9.86 -0.71 -3.74
CA SER A 115 -9.53 -2.07 -4.19
C SER A 115 -10.11 -2.44 -5.55
N ALA A 116 -11.24 -1.85 -5.95
CA ALA A 116 -11.93 -2.12 -7.21
C ALA A 116 -12.42 -0.81 -7.84
N GLY A 117 -12.21 -0.66 -9.16
CA GLY A 117 -12.74 0.45 -9.95
C GLY A 117 -14.16 0.19 -10.47
N ARG A 118 -14.66 1.11 -11.32
CA ARG A 118 -16.01 1.06 -11.90
C ARG A 118 -16.32 -0.20 -12.72
N SER A 119 -15.30 -0.86 -13.28
CA SER A 119 -15.44 -2.05 -14.14
C SER A 119 -15.38 -3.38 -13.38
N ALA A 120 -15.14 -3.39 -12.11
CA ALA A 120 -15.02 -4.63 -11.33
C ALA A 120 -16.39 -5.17 -10.95
N LEU A 121 -16.78 -6.25 -11.60
CA LEU A 121 -17.88 -7.12 -11.19
C LEU A 121 -17.45 -7.84 -9.89
N ARG A 122 -17.81 -7.26 -8.74
CA ARG A 122 -17.59 -7.73 -7.35
C ARG A 122 -16.29 -7.24 -6.70
N ASP A 123 -16.34 -7.06 -5.40
CA ASP A 123 -15.26 -6.67 -4.47
C ASP A 123 -14.02 -7.60 -4.45
N LEU A 124 -13.99 -8.62 -5.29
CA LEU A 124 -12.95 -9.63 -5.39
C LEU A 124 -11.81 -9.30 -6.38
N LEU A 125 -11.99 -8.28 -7.26
CA LEU A 125 -10.98 -7.95 -8.27
C LEU A 125 -10.32 -6.61 -7.96
N ILE A 126 -9.00 -6.57 -8.01
CA ILE A 126 -8.24 -5.31 -7.95
C ILE A 126 -8.33 -4.59 -9.27
N GLY A 127 -8.45 -3.26 -9.21
CA GLY A 127 -8.31 -2.41 -10.36
C GLY A 127 -6.89 -2.49 -10.94
N SER A 128 -6.80 -2.53 -12.27
CA SER A 128 -5.51 -2.49 -13.00
C SER A 128 -4.63 -1.32 -12.57
N THR A 129 -5.22 -0.22 -12.14
CA THR A 129 -4.53 0.98 -11.66
C THR A 129 -3.73 0.71 -10.39
N ALA A 130 -4.30 0.04 -9.38
CA ALA A 130 -3.60 -0.26 -8.13
C ALA A 130 -2.39 -1.17 -8.36
N LEU A 131 -2.54 -2.18 -9.22
CA LEU A 131 -1.45 -3.08 -9.58
C LEU A 131 -0.35 -2.35 -10.38
N ALA A 132 -0.73 -1.52 -11.36
CA ALA A 132 0.23 -0.74 -12.13
C ALA A 132 1.03 0.23 -11.25
N LEU A 133 0.39 0.86 -10.25
CA LEU A 133 1.08 1.77 -9.35
C LEU A 133 1.97 1.04 -8.33
N ALA A 134 1.60 -0.15 -7.89
CA ALA A 134 2.49 -0.98 -7.07
C ALA A 134 3.79 -1.34 -7.81
N VAL A 135 3.72 -1.37 -9.14
CA VAL A 135 4.85 -1.66 -10.04
C VAL A 135 5.61 -0.40 -10.45
N HIS A 136 4.92 0.67 -10.80
CA HIS A 136 5.50 1.85 -11.46
C HIS A 136 5.50 3.13 -10.60
N GLY A 137 4.78 3.15 -9.48
CA GLY A 137 4.74 4.31 -8.58
C GLY A 137 6.07 4.53 -7.86
N HIS A 138 6.40 5.77 -7.50
CA HIS A 138 7.63 6.16 -6.82
C HIS A 138 7.43 6.37 -5.30
N SER A 139 6.20 6.56 -4.84
CA SER A 139 5.84 6.62 -3.44
C SER A 139 5.11 5.34 -2.98
N PRO A 140 5.01 5.09 -1.66
CA PRO A 140 4.18 4.02 -1.13
C PRO A 140 2.73 4.12 -1.62
N ILE A 141 2.09 2.99 -1.86
CA ILE A 141 0.66 2.94 -2.20
C ILE A 141 -0.14 2.24 -1.12
N THR A 142 -1.29 2.80 -0.79
CA THR A 142 -2.28 2.14 0.06
C THR A 142 -3.49 1.74 -0.77
N VAL A 143 -3.82 0.46 -0.74
CA VAL A 143 -5.04 -0.06 -1.33
C VAL A 143 -6.06 -0.29 -0.22
N VAL A 144 -7.13 0.52 -0.24
CA VAL A 144 -8.18 0.47 0.78
C VAL A 144 -9.15 -0.66 0.46
N ARG A 145 -9.18 -1.63 1.37
CA ARG A 145 -9.99 -2.85 1.31
C ARG A 145 -10.69 -3.11 2.63
N GLY A 146 -11.53 -4.13 2.63
CA GLY A 146 -12.21 -4.57 3.84
C GLY A 146 -13.25 -3.60 4.37
N GLY A 147 -13.70 -3.88 5.58
CA GLY A 147 -14.56 -3.00 6.37
C GLY A 147 -13.77 -1.90 7.09
N GLU A 148 -14.44 -1.19 7.96
CA GLU A 148 -13.79 -0.24 8.87
C GLU A 148 -13.22 -1.04 10.06
N PRO A 149 -11.89 -1.07 10.23
CA PRO A 149 -11.27 -1.83 11.32
C PRO A 149 -11.54 -1.17 12.66
N ALA A 150 -11.41 -1.93 13.76
CA ALA A 150 -11.43 -1.38 15.10
C ALA A 150 -10.31 -0.35 15.29
N SER A 151 -10.58 0.74 15.98
CA SER A 151 -9.63 1.85 16.15
C SER A 151 -8.37 1.47 16.95
N ASP A 152 -8.48 0.45 17.81
CA ASP A 152 -7.42 -0.11 18.64
C ASP A 152 -6.73 -1.33 17.99
N ALA A 153 -7.15 -1.74 16.81
CA ALA A 153 -6.51 -2.85 16.09
C ALA A 153 -5.05 -2.49 15.74
N PRO A 154 -4.12 -3.45 15.77
CA PRO A 154 -2.70 -3.18 15.53
C PRO A 154 -2.43 -2.79 14.08
N VAL A 155 -1.30 -2.11 13.86
CA VAL A 155 -0.63 -2.11 12.58
C VAL A 155 0.18 -3.40 12.46
N VAL A 156 0.08 -4.09 11.33
CA VAL A 156 0.82 -5.33 11.07
C VAL A 156 1.86 -5.08 9.98
N VAL A 157 3.09 -5.57 10.17
CA VAL A 157 4.12 -5.50 9.13
C VAL A 157 4.68 -6.89 8.80
N GLY A 158 4.74 -7.22 7.52
CA GLY A 158 5.48 -8.39 7.04
C GLY A 158 6.97 -8.09 6.97
N VAL A 159 7.79 -8.87 7.68
CA VAL A 159 9.25 -8.76 7.73
C VAL A 159 9.86 -9.92 6.96
N ASP A 160 10.70 -9.61 5.98
CA ASP A 160 11.35 -10.62 5.16
C ASP A 160 12.72 -11.06 5.73
N GLY A 161 13.39 -10.19 6.49
CA GLY A 161 14.68 -10.44 7.11
C GLY A 161 15.85 -10.48 6.13
N TYR A 162 15.66 -9.97 4.91
CA TYR A 162 16.72 -9.94 3.89
C TYR A 162 17.73 -8.81 4.11
N ALA A 163 17.26 -7.66 4.59
CA ALA A 163 18.10 -6.50 4.84
C ALA A 163 17.94 -6.01 6.29
N PRO A 164 19.02 -5.55 6.93
CA PRO A 164 18.98 -5.11 8.32
C PRO A 164 18.09 -3.89 8.60
N ALA A 165 17.63 -3.18 7.57
CA ALA A 165 16.78 -2.00 7.71
C ALA A 165 15.84 -1.90 6.51
N GLU A 166 14.87 -2.81 6.47
CA GLU A 166 13.83 -2.79 5.45
C GLU A 166 12.98 -1.50 5.59
N PRO A 167 12.91 -0.63 4.57
CA PRO A 167 12.28 0.69 4.70
C PRO A 167 10.79 0.64 5.06
N TRP A 168 10.08 -0.42 4.65
CA TRP A 168 8.67 -0.59 4.98
C TRP A 168 8.43 -0.89 6.47
N ILE A 169 9.43 -1.42 7.19
CA ILE A 169 9.37 -1.54 8.65
C ILE A 169 9.30 -0.16 9.28
N GLY A 170 10.12 0.79 8.81
CA GLY A 170 10.07 2.18 9.27
C GLY A 170 8.71 2.83 9.05
N LEU A 171 8.11 2.62 7.87
CA LEU A 171 6.75 3.09 7.60
C LEU A 171 5.73 2.48 8.57
N ALA A 172 5.86 1.19 8.89
CA ALA A 172 4.95 0.55 9.84
C ALA A 172 5.09 1.12 11.27
N PHE A 173 6.31 1.46 11.70
CA PHE A 173 6.53 2.16 12.95
C PHE A 173 5.91 3.56 12.95
N GLU A 174 6.10 4.34 11.88
CA GLU A 174 5.46 5.65 11.71
C GLU A 174 3.94 5.56 11.78
N GLU A 175 3.37 4.57 11.08
CA GLU A 175 1.92 4.34 11.05
C GLU A 175 1.38 3.90 12.43
N ALA A 176 2.10 3.06 13.16
CA ALA A 176 1.74 2.63 14.51
C ALA A 176 1.82 3.80 15.51
N ALA A 177 2.91 4.58 15.46
CA ALA A 177 3.09 5.78 16.28
C ALA A 177 2.00 6.81 16.04
N ALA A 178 1.70 7.12 14.76
CA ALA A 178 0.68 8.09 14.39
C ALA A 178 -0.75 7.68 14.78
N ARG A 179 -0.98 6.38 15.03
CA ARG A 179 -2.27 5.82 15.47
C ARG A 179 -2.34 5.53 16.96
N ASP A 180 -1.20 5.61 17.64
CA ASP A 180 -1.07 5.22 19.06
C ASP A 180 -1.55 3.78 19.31
N VAL A 181 -1.04 2.82 18.49
CA VAL A 181 -1.41 1.40 18.57
C VAL A 181 -0.19 0.49 18.53
N GLU A 182 -0.40 -0.78 18.92
CA GLU A 182 0.62 -1.83 18.82
C GLU A 182 1.07 -2.06 17.38
N LEU A 183 2.37 -2.25 17.17
CA LEU A 183 2.94 -2.80 15.94
C LEU A 183 3.16 -4.30 16.10
N VAL A 184 2.54 -5.10 15.24
CA VAL A 184 2.81 -6.54 15.16
C VAL A 184 3.73 -6.79 13.96
N ALA A 185 4.98 -7.14 14.24
CA ALA A 185 5.96 -7.50 13.22
C ALA A 185 5.96 -9.01 13.00
N VAL A 186 5.57 -9.44 11.81
CA VAL A 186 5.37 -10.85 11.46
C VAL A 186 6.45 -11.29 10.49
N HIS A 187 7.31 -12.19 10.94
CA HIS A 187 8.28 -12.88 10.11
C HIS A 187 7.80 -14.31 9.86
N VAL A 188 7.61 -14.66 8.59
CA VAL A 188 7.13 -16.00 8.22
C VAL A 188 8.20 -16.70 7.40
N TRP A 189 8.57 -17.87 7.85
CA TRP A 189 9.56 -18.71 7.21
C TRP A 189 8.99 -20.10 6.88
N ASN A 190 9.52 -20.75 5.86
CA ASN A 190 9.17 -22.13 5.51
C ASN A 190 10.44 -22.94 5.22
N ASP A 191 10.30 -24.26 5.31
CA ASP A 191 11.41 -25.18 5.03
C ASP A 191 11.69 -25.37 3.53
N PHE A 192 10.85 -24.83 2.67
CA PHE A 192 11.04 -24.88 1.21
C PHE A 192 11.94 -23.72 0.77
N ASP A 193 13.22 -23.80 1.10
CA ASP A 193 14.21 -23.01 0.39
C ASP A 193 14.41 -23.66 -1.01
N LEU A 194 14.36 -22.85 -2.06
CA LEU A 194 14.65 -23.31 -3.42
C LEU A 194 16.03 -23.99 -3.52
N ALA A 195 16.96 -23.68 -2.62
CA ALA A 195 18.24 -24.35 -2.46
C ALA A 195 18.08 -25.86 -2.14
N GLU A 196 17.06 -26.25 -1.36
CA GLU A 196 16.75 -27.67 -1.10
C GLU A 196 16.13 -28.35 -2.33
N ALA A 197 15.31 -27.65 -3.09
CA ALA A 197 14.70 -28.19 -4.31
C ALA A 197 15.73 -28.45 -5.42
N PHE A 198 16.87 -27.75 -5.40
CA PHE A 198 17.97 -27.93 -6.35
C PHE A 198 19.14 -28.74 -5.79
N GLY A 199 19.00 -29.40 -4.62
CA GLY A 199 19.99 -30.36 -4.11
C GLY A 199 21.24 -29.73 -3.50
N PHE A 200 21.23 -28.44 -3.13
CA PHE A 200 22.29 -27.83 -2.35
C PHE A 200 22.13 -28.21 -0.87
N VAL A 201 23.13 -28.93 -0.39
CA VAL A 201 23.27 -29.66 0.86
C VAL A 201 22.51 -29.08 2.06
N ARG A 202 21.53 -29.86 2.57
CA ARG A 202 21.13 -29.82 3.98
C ARG A 202 22.37 -29.93 4.88
N ASP A 203 22.45 -29.11 5.91
CA ASP A 203 23.17 -29.47 7.12
C ASP A 203 22.41 -30.63 7.80
N PRO A 204 22.85 -31.90 7.68
CA PRO A 204 22.14 -33.05 8.24
C PRO A 204 22.20 -33.07 9.77
N PHE A 205 22.91 -32.11 10.39
CA PHE A 205 23.12 -31.97 11.82
C PHE A 205 22.60 -30.63 12.37
N GLY A 206 21.86 -29.86 11.58
CA GLY A 206 21.24 -28.60 11.99
C GLY A 206 20.30 -28.77 13.18
N THR A 207 20.88 -28.86 14.37
CA THR A 207 20.20 -29.05 15.65
C THR A 207 19.93 -27.76 16.40
N ALA A 208 20.32 -26.60 15.83
CA ALA A 208 19.84 -25.34 16.35
C ALA A 208 18.37 -25.17 15.98
N PRO A 209 17.50 -24.81 16.92
CA PRO A 209 16.12 -24.55 16.59
C PRO A 209 16.11 -23.42 15.53
N ARG A 210 15.73 -23.76 14.31
CA ARG A 210 15.64 -22.79 13.19
C ARG A 210 14.74 -21.61 13.57
N GLU A 211 13.78 -21.86 14.44
CA GLU A 211 12.90 -20.87 15.02
C GLU A 211 13.65 -19.78 15.80
N ASP A 212 14.67 -20.13 16.59
CA ASP A 212 15.48 -19.14 17.32
C ASP A 212 16.31 -18.28 16.37
N ALA A 213 16.87 -18.88 15.31
CA ALA A 213 17.60 -18.14 14.29
C ALA A 213 16.68 -17.16 13.52
N GLU A 214 15.46 -17.58 13.17
CA GLU A 214 14.48 -16.72 12.49
C GLU A 214 13.96 -15.61 13.41
N ARG A 215 13.87 -15.89 14.72
CA ARG A 215 13.57 -14.85 15.73
C ARG A 215 14.67 -13.81 15.84
N GLU A 216 15.94 -14.23 15.83
CA GLU A 216 17.10 -13.31 15.80
C GLU A 216 17.12 -12.45 14.52
N VAL A 217 16.72 -13.01 13.38
CA VAL A 217 16.57 -12.25 12.12
C VAL A 217 15.53 -11.15 12.29
N LEU A 218 14.38 -11.48 12.86
CA LEU A 218 13.31 -10.51 13.13
C LEU A 218 13.78 -9.41 14.08
N ASP A 219 14.40 -9.78 15.22
CA ASP A 219 14.87 -8.81 16.21
C ASP A 219 15.94 -7.88 15.64
N ARG A 220 16.86 -8.39 14.82
CA ARG A 220 17.86 -7.56 14.12
C ARG A 220 17.21 -6.56 13.15
N SER A 221 16.15 -6.98 12.44
CA SER A 221 15.44 -6.10 11.52
C SER A 221 14.68 -4.99 12.25
N LEU A 222 14.18 -5.27 13.46
CA LEU A 222 13.43 -4.31 14.28
C LEU A 222 14.30 -3.37 15.11
N ALA A 223 15.53 -3.77 15.45
CA ALA A 223 16.38 -3.06 16.39
C ALA A 223 16.62 -1.57 16.06
N PRO A 224 16.94 -1.16 14.81
CA PRO A 224 17.14 0.25 14.48
C PRO A 224 15.86 1.08 14.67
N TRP A 225 14.71 0.51 14.38
CA TRP A 225 13.42 1.16 14.44
C TRP A 225 12.90 1.30 15.87
N ARG A 226 13.13 0.30 16.74
CA ARG A 226 12.85 0.40 18.18
C ARG A 226 13.63 1.53 18.86
N VAL A 227 14.84 1.82 18.37
CA VAL A 227 15.62 2.96 18.87
C VAL A 227 15.02 4.30 18.40
N LYS A 228 14.55 4.35 17.15
CA LYS A 228 13.97 5.56 16.57
C LYS A 228 12.56 5.87 17.11
N TYR A 229 11.76 4.84 17.43
CA TYR A 229 10.37 4.94 17.88
C TYR A 229 10.19 4.19 19.21
N PRO A 230 10.81 4.67 20.31
CA PRO A 230 10.77 3.98 21.61
C PRO A 230 9.37 3.94 22.24
N GLU A 231 8.45 4.80 21.79
CA GLU A 231 7.06 4.87 22.25
C GLU A 231 6.18 3.78 21.65
N VAL A 232 6.59 3.15 20.53
CA VAL A 232 5.79 2.13 19.88
C VAL A 232 5.94 0.78 20.57
N SER A 233 4.84 0.23 21.08
CA SER A 233 4.79 -1.14 21.55
C SER A 233 4.91 -2.11 20.38
N VAL A 234 5.91 -3.01 20.42
CA VAL A 234 6.21 -3.93 19.32
C VAL A 234 6.10 -5.38 19.75
N ARG A 235 5.18 -6.11 19.15
CA ARG A 235 5.08 -7.56 19.26
C ARG A 235 5.75 -8.24 18.06
N ALA A 236 6.86 -8.92 18.31
CA ALA A 236 7.58 -9.72 17.31
C ALA A 236 7.01 -11.14 17.24
N VAL A 237 6.65 -11.58 16.04
CA VAL A 237 6.02 -12.89 15.79
C VAL A 237 6.83 -13.59 14.69
N ALA A 238 7.47 -14.71 15.01
CA ALA A 238 8.13 -15.59 14.05
C ALA A 238 7.29 -16.87 13.92
N GLU A 239 6.84 -17.19 12.70
CA GLU A 239 5.94 -18.31 12.47
C GLU A 239 6.40 -19.15 11.27
N ARG A 240 6.28 -20.48 11.42
CA ARG A 240 6.57 -21.43 10.33
C ARG A 240 5.31 -21.66 9.52
N GLU A 241 5.21 -21.06 8.33
CA GLU A 241 4.06 -21.19 7.44
C GLU A 241 4.38 -20.55 6.08
N GLN A 242 3.41 -20.45 5.21
CA GLN A 242 3.51 -19.66 3.98
C GLN A 242 3.24 -18.18 4.26
N PRO A 243 4.16 -17.26 3.89
CA PRO A 243 4.02 -15.83 4.19
C PRO A 243 2.67 -15.24 3.74
N ARG A 244 2.21 -15.63 2.56
CA ARG A 244 0.92 -15.18 2.01
C ARG A 244 -0.24 -15.55 2.92
N THR A 245 -0.33 -16.79 3.37
CA THR A 245 -1.43 -17.30 4.19
C THR A 245 -1.46 -16.58 5.53
N ARG A 246 -0.31 -16.53 6.22
CA ARG A 246 -0.26 -15.94 7.56
C ARG A 246 -0.49 -14.44 7.58
N LEU A 247 0.05 -13.70 6.61
CA LEU A 247 -0.21 -12.26 6.52
C LEU A 247 -1.67 -11.96 6.17
N LEU A 248 -2.33 -12.80 5.39
CA LEU A 248 -3.78 -12.68 5.16
C LEU A 248 -4.58 -12.95 6.43
N ASP A 249 -4.23 -13.95 7.23
CA ASP A 249 -4.88 -14.20 8.53
C ASP A 249 -4.70 -13.01 9.49
N TRP A 250 -3.51 -12.38 9.48
CA TRP A 250 -3.25 -11.17 10.25
C TRP A 250 -4.07 -9.96 9.77
N SER A 251 -4.35 -9.88 8.47
CA SER A 251 -5.13 -8.77 7.89
C SER A 251 -6.55 -8.66 8.47
N ALA A 252 -7.14 -9.78 8.90
CA ALA A 252 -8.46 -9.81 9.53
C ALA A 252 -8.51 -9.12 10.91
N ARG A 253 -7.35 -8.87 11.53
CA ARG A 253 -7.22 -8.31 12.88
C ARG A 253 -6.46 -6.98 12.90
N ALA A 254 -5.99 -6.52 11.75
CA ALA A 254 -5.20 -5.31 11.59
C ALA A 254 -6.05 -4.13 11.15
N GLN A 255 -5.68 -2.92 11.57
CA GLN A 255 -6.23 -1.72 10.95
C GLN A 255 -5.46 -1.28 9.71
N LEU A 256 -4.20 -1.73 9.58
CA LEU A 256 -3.34 -1.51 8.42
C LEU A 256 -2.33 -2.64 8.33
N LEU A 257 -2.12 -3.20 7.15
CA LEU A 257 -1.06 -4.14 6.88
C LEU A 257 -0.02 -3.49 5.98
N VAL A 258 1.25 -3.53 6.40
CA VAL A 258 2.39 -2.96 5.69
C VAL A 258 3.27 -4.07 5.13
N ALA A 259 3.65 -3.96 3.86
CA ALA A 259 4.53 -4.92 3.21
C ALA A 259 5.47 -4.26 2.21
N GLY A 260 6.60 -4.89 1.95
CA GLY A 260 7.46 -4.52 0.83
C GLY A 260 6.85 -4.96 -0.51
N SER A 261 7.16 -4.23 -1.58
CA SER A 261 6.74 -4.60 -2.93
C SER A 261 7.35 -5.92 -3.41
N ARG A 262 8.50 -6.30 -2.88
CA ARG A 262 9.24 -7.55 -3.15
C ARG A 262 9.77 -8.18 -1.85
N GLY A 263 10.14 -9.47 -1.91
CA GLY A 263 10.74 -10.24 -0.83
C GLY A 263 11.82 -11.20 -1.35
N ARG A 264 12.32 -12.10 -0.49
CA ARG A 264 13.42 -13.07 -0.74
C ARG A 264 13.29 -13.87 -2.04
N GLY A 265 12.06 -14.21 -2.47
CA GLY A 265 11.78 -15.07 -3.62
C GLY A 265 11.68 -14.36 -4.96
N GLY A 266 11.97 -13.06 -5.02
CA GLY A 266 11.82 -12.27 -6.25
C GLY A 266 12.80 -12.72 -7.33
N PHE A 267 12.33 -13.46 -8.35
CA PHE A 267 13.09 -13.64 -9.58
C PHE A 267 13.45 -12.26 -10.14
N ARG A 268 14.72 -12.08 -10.54
CA ARG A 268 15.14 -10.89 -11.28
C ARG A 268 14.22 -10.71 -12.50
N GLY A 269 13.39 -9.65 -12.49
CA GLY A 269 12.40 -9.38 -13.52
C GLY A 269 10.94 -9.40 -13.06
N MET A 270 10.62 -9.90 -11.86
CA MET A 270 9.27 -9.73 -11.29
C MET A 270 9.14 -8.34 -10.68
N LEU A 271 8.18 -7.58 -11.17
CA LEU A 271 7.94 -6.19 -10.77
C LEU A 271 7.22 -6.07 -9.42
N LEU A 272 6.48 -7.10 -9.00
CA LEU A 272 5.78 -7.18 -7.73
C LEU A 272 5.84 -8.60 -7.17
N GLY A 273 6.13 -8.77 -5.88
CA GLY A 273 6.21 -10.06 -5.20
C GLY A 273 4.84 -10.72 -5.05
N SER A 274 4.82 -12.06 -5.08
CA SER A 274 3.59 -12.85 -4.97
C SER A 274 2.83 -12.61 -3.66
N THR A 275 3.55 -12.34 -2.56
CA THR A 275 2.94 -11.99 -1.26
C THR A 275 2.27 -10.63 -1.33
N ALA A 276 2.96 -9.58 -1.79
CA ALA A 276 2.39 -8.25 -1.95
C ALA A 276 1.15 -8.28 -2.87
N GLN A 277 1.25 -8.99 -4.00
CA GLN A 277 0.12 -9.17 -4.90
C GLN A 277 -1.07 -9.84 -4.19
N ALA A 278 -0.83 -10.92 -3.45
CA ALA A 278 -1.91 -11.61 -2.73
C ALA A 278 -2.55 -10.72 -1.65
N LEU A 279 -1.74 -9.95 -0.91
CA LEU A 279 -2.24 -9.01 0.10
C LEU A 279 -3.12 -7.93 -0.53
N ILE A 280 -2.64 -7.30 -1.60
CA ILE A 280 -3.44 -6.35 -2.34
C ILE A 280 -4.77 -6.97 -2.82
N HIS A 281 -4.81 -8.26 -3.19
CA HIS A 281 -6.02 -8.94 -3.69
C HIS A 281 -6.98 -9.42 -2.61
N HIS A 282 -6.49 -9.85 -1.44
CA HIS A 282 -7.26 -10.68 -0.53
C HIS A 282 -7.29 -10.18 0.92
N SER A 283 -6.53 -9.13 1.29
CA SER A 283 -6.56 -8.61 2.66
C SER A 283 -7.94 -8.13 3.07
N GLU A 284 -8.23 -8.25 4.35
CA GLU A 284 -9.46 -7.77 4.98
C GLU A 284 -9.32 -6.37 5.59
N CYS A 285 -8.12 -5.79 5.55
CA CYS A 285 -7.82 -4.41 5.95
C CYS A 285 -7.12 -3.65 4.82
N PRO A 286 -6.94 -2.32 4.93
CA PRO A 286 -6.07 -1.55 4.05
C PRO A 286 -4.65 -2.10 4.01
N VAL A 287 -4.03 -2.12 2.81
CA VAL A 287 -2.67 -2.61 2.59
C VAL A 287 -1.79 -1.49 2.06
N LEU A 288 -0.75 -1.15 2.82
CA LEU A 288 0.30 -0.24 2.41
C LEU A 288 1.46 -1.06 1.82
N VAL A 289 1.74 -0.83 0.55
CA VAL A 289 2.88 -1.45 -0.15
C VAL A 289 3.94 -0.40 -0.40
N ALA A 290 5.13 -0.64 0.15
CA ALA A 290 6.28 0.22 -0.03
C ALA A 290 7.27 -0.40 -1.03
N ARG A 291 7.83 0.41 -1.91
CA ARG A 291 8.88 -0.05 -2.80
C ARG A 291 10.20 -0.28 -2.06
N SER A 292 10.92 -1.28 -2.48
CA SER A 292 12.30 -1.47 -2.04
C SER A 292 13.22 -0.45 -2.73
N PRO A 293 14.20 0.14 -2.01
CA PRO A 293 15.20 1.02 -2.63
C PRO A 293 16.09 0.33 -3.69
N LEU A 294 15.96 -0.98 -3.81
CA LEU A 294 16.68 -1.79 -4.79
C LEU A 294 15.92 -1.92 -6.13
N ASP A 295 14.84 -1.16 -6.30
CA ASP A 295 14.00 -1.15 -7.49
C ASP A 295 14.42 -0.06 -8.49
#